data_50150d7a4d257960d90fd1e4e15901dc
#
_entry.id   50150d7a4d257960d90fd1e4e15901dc
#
_cell.length_a   1.000
_cell.length_b   1.000
_cell.length_c   1.000
_cell.angle_alpha   90.00
_cell.angle_beta   90.00
_cell.angle_gamma   90.00
#
_symmetry.space_group_name_H-M   'P 1'
#
loop_
_entity.id
_entity.type
_entity.pdbx_description
1 polymer ?
#
loop_
_entity_poly.entity_id
_entity_poly.type
_entity_poly.pdbx_seq_one_letter_code
_entity_poly.pdbx_strand_id
1 'polypeptide(L)'
;MNIGSFGGSWSEFPDMQDIASFHRWVHPVNRAERYLVLPDGCRDVLCIRHADGLVQIVSTGFDVRPRLVDLLPGTTITGYRLRPGAGVSAPAMQAIAADHDRIGEILDEQCEAWTHLDEAILALSFPGATVGAACRSIGISIRTMQRVFLGRRLPPPNYWRLLGRARRATGLL
;
A
#
# COMPACT_ATOMS: atom_id res chain seq x y z
N MET A 1 12.66 -19.64 -6.29
CA MET A 1 12.28 -18.42 -5.56
C MET A 1 11.32 -17.65 -6.44
N ASN A 2 10.04 -17.67 -6.12
CA ASN A 2 9.03 -17.05 -6.97
C ASN A 2 8.93 -15.58 -6.60
N ILE A 3 9.39 -14.69 -7.47
CA ILE A 3 9.19 -13.24 -7.34
C ILE A 3 7.83 -12.96 -7.98
N GLY A 4 6.78 -13.34 -7.28
CA GLY A 4 5.42 -13.03 -7.68
C GLY A 4 5.08 -11.61 -7.29
N SER A 5 4.85 -10.75 -8.27
CA SER A 5 4.14 -9.50 -8.06
C SER A 5 2.69 -9.84 -7.74
N PHE A 6 2.17 -9.43 -6.58
CA PHE A 6 0.73 -9.29 -6.42
C PHE A 6 0.31 -8.16 -7.35
N GLY A 7 0.12 -8.52 -8.63
CA GLY A 7 0.05 -7.58 -9.73
C GLY A 7 -1.37 -7.12 -9.98
N GLY A 8 -1.61 -5.87 -9.71
CA GLY A 8 -2.53 -5.06 -10.47
C GLY A 8 -1.72 -3.97 -11.15
N SER A 9 -1.89 -3.79 -12.45
CA SER A 9 -1.23 -2.76 -13.22
C SER A 9 -1.80 -1.39 -12.86
N TRP A 10 -0.97 -0.51 -12.31
CA TRP A 10 -1.22 0.93 -12.22
C TRP A 10 -0.58 1.60 -13.46
N SER A 11 -0.94 1.16 -14.67
CA SER A 11 -0.19 1.50 -15.88
C SER A 11 -0.47 2.87 -16.47
N GLU A 12 -1.50 3.59 -16.01
CA GLU A 12 -1.73 4.98 -16.40
C GLU A 12 -2.34 5.69 -15.20
N PHE A 13 -1.68 6.73 -14.69
CA PHE A 13 -2.24 7.55 -13.63
C PHE A 13 -3.34 8.43 -14.23
N PRO A 14 -4.62 8.13 -13.97
CA PRO A 14 -5.71 9.06 -14.23
C PRO A 14 -5.54 10.29 -13.31
N ASP A 15 -6.27 11.32 -13.61
CA ASP A 15 -6.35 12.52 -12.77
C ASP A 15 -6.48 12.11 -11.29
N MET A 16 -5.79 12.80 -10.37
CA MET A 16 -5.71 12.40 -8.95
C MET A 16 -7.09 12.17 -8.28
N GLN A 17 -8.16 12.65 -8.90
CA GLN A 17 -9.55 12.47 -8.42
C GLN A 17 -10.16 11.11 -8.79
N ASP A 18 -9.62 10.42 -9.80
CA ASP A 18 -10.15 9.13 -10.30
C ASP A 18 -9.39 7.89 -9.80
N ILE A 19 -8.42 8.06 -8.89
CA ILE A 19 -7.66 6.92 -8.34
C ILE A 19 -8.55 6.18 -7.35
N ALA A 20 -8.91 4.93 -7.67
CA ALA A 20 -9.62 4.05 -6.77
C ALA A 20 -8.97 3.99 -5.38
N SER A 21 -9.77 3.92 -4.34
CA SER A 21 -9.31 3.89 -2.95
C SER A 21 -8.38 2.72 -2.69
N PHE A 22 -8.61 1.61 -3.37
CA PHE A 22 -7.82 0.39 -3.27
C PHE A 22 -7.87 -0.44 -4.56
N HIS A 23 -6.95 -1.42 -4.66
CA HIS A 23 -6.97 -2.51 -5.63
C HIS A 23 -7.13 -3.84 -4.90
N ARG A 24 -8.15 -4.63 -5.26
CA ARG A 24 -8.39 -5.96 -4.68
C ARG A 24 -7.64 -7.05 -5.45
N TRP A 25 -6.98 -7.94 -4.72
CA TRP A 25 -6.32 -9.14 -5.27
C TRP A 25 -6.58 -10.35 -4.37
N VAL A 26 -6.41 -11.57 -4.93
CA VAL A 26 -6.59 -12.83 -4.20
C VAL A 26 -5.41 -13.74 -4.47
N HIS A 27 -4.88 -14.37 -3.43
CA HIS A 27 -3.80 -15.34 -3.51
C HIS A 27 -4.15 -16.62 -2.75
N PRO A 28 -4.55 -17.71 -3.45
CA PRO A 28 -4.73 -19.02 -2.83
C PRO A 28 -3.36 -19.69 -2.64
N VAL A 29 -3.08 -20.16 -1.43
CA VAL A 29 -1.84 -20.85 -1.09
C VAL A 29 -2.06 -22.36 -1.21
N ASN A 30 -1.67 -22.94 -2.33
CA ASN A 30 -1.87 -24.38 -2.60
C ASN A 30 -0.80 -25.27 -1.99
N ARG A 31 0.36 -24.73 -1.68
CA ARG A 31 1.50 -25.42 -1.07
C ARG A 31 2.23 -24.49 -0.12
N ALA A 32 2.99 -25.03 0.83
CA ALA A 32 3.85 -24.22 1.67
C ALA A 32 4.86 -23.45 0.78
N GLU A 33 4.89 -22.15 0.92
CA GLU A 33 5.78 -21.30 0.15
C GLU A 33 6.31 -20.14 0.98
N ARG A 34 7.51 -19.69 0.61
CA ARG A 34 8.11 -18.47 1.15
C ARG A 34 8.01 -17.36 0.14
N TYR A 35 7.30 -16.32 0.49
CA TYR A 35 7.02 -15.19 -0.38
C TYR A 35 7.88 -13.99 -0.02
N LEU A 36 8.48 -13.34 -1.03
CA LEU A 36 9.26 -12.12 -0.84
C LEU A 36 8.35 -10.90 -1.05
N VAL A 37 8.08 -10.20 0.05
CA VAL A 37 7.38 -8.91 0.00
C VAL A 37 8.40 -7.80 -0.24
N LEU A 38 8.19 -7.05 -1.31
CA LEU A 38 9.03 -5.92 -1.68
C LEU A 38 8.39 -4.60 -1.25
N PRO A 39 9.20 -3.60 -0.87
CA PRO A 39 8.70 -2.24 -0.65
C PRO A 39 8.04 -1.70 -1.91
N ASP A 40 6.85 -1.12 -1.79
CA ASP A 40 6.13 -0.52 -2.90
C ASP A 40 5.47 0.82 -2.59
N GLY A 41 5.51 1.25 -1.33
CA GLY A 41 4.92 2.52 -0.87
C GLY A 41 3.42 2.44 -0.61
N CYS A 42 2.85 1.24 -0.66
CA CYS A 42 1.45 0.98 -0.34
C CYS A 42 1.30 0.29 1.00
N ARG A 43 0.10 0.30 1.53
CA ARG A 43 -0.36 -0.56 2.63
C ARG A 43 -1.46 -1.46 2.09
N ASP A 44 -1.65 -2.60 2.72
CA ASP A 44 -2.74 -3.52 2.40
C ASP A 44 -3.63 -3.73 3.63
N VAL A 45 -4.92 -3.91 3.40
CA VAL A 45 -5.81 -4.60 4.33
C VAL A 45 -5.92 -6.04 3.84
N LEU A 46 -5.53 -6.98 4.68
CA LEU A 46 -5.52 -8.41 4.34
C LEU A 46 -6.63 -9.13 5.09
N CYS A 47 -7.45 -9.87 4.37
CA CYS A 47 -8.35 -10.89 4.90
C CYS A 47 -7.72 -12.25 4.63
N ILE A 48 -7.23 -12.90 5.69
CA ILE A 48 -6.53 -14.17 5.64
C ILE A 48 -7.49 -15.25 6.15
N ARG A 49 -7.92 -16.13 5.26
CA ARG A 49 -8.75 -17.30 5.60
C ARG A 49 -7.85 -18.53 5.69
N HIS A 50 -7.76 -19.13 6.86
CA HIS A 50 -6.99 -20.33 7.11
C HIS A 50 -7.80 -21.59 6.76
N ALA A 51 -7.09 -22.73 6.58
CA ALA A 51 -7.70 -24.01 6.23
C ALA A 51 -8.72 -24.51 7.26
N ASP A 52 -8.59 -24.13 8.52
CA ASP A 52 -9.51 -24.45 9.62
C ASP A 52 -10.74 -23.53 9.70
N GLY A 53 -10.86 -22.59 8.76
CA GLY A 53 -11.94 -21.59 8.70
C GLY A 53 -11.71 -20.33 9.52
N LEU A 54 -10.61 -20.24 10.28
CA LEU A 54 -10.25 -19.01 10.99
C LEU A 54 -10.04 -17.86 9.99
N VAL A 55 -10.63 -16.72 10.28
CA VAL A 55 -10.42 -15.49 9.50
C VAL A 55 -9.62 -14.49 10.34
N GLN A 56 -8.55 -13.99 9.75
CA GLN A 56 -7.72 -12.95 10.36
C GLN A 56 -7.72 -11.70 9.48
N ILE A 57 -7.98 -10.54 10.09
CA ILE A 57 -7.90 -9.23 9.42
C ILE A 57 -6.64 -8.51 9.89
N VAL A 58 -5.84 -8.05 8.93
CA VAL A 58 -4.56 -7.38 9.20
C VAL A 58 -4.46 -6.13 8.34
N SER A 59 -4.11 -5.00 8.96
CA SER A 59 -3.61 -3.82 8.22
C SER A 59 -2.09 -3.84 8.24
N THR A 60 -1.47 -3.79 7.06
CA THR A 60 -0.01 -3.75 6.96
C THR A 60 0.52 -2.33 7.20
N GLY A 61 1.75 -2.23 7.70
CA GLY A 61 2.53 -0.99 7.64
C GLY A 61 3.15 -0.78 6.27
N PHE A 62 3.92 0.31 6.11
CA PHE A 62 4.81 0.42 4.96
C PHE A 62 5.99 -0.54 5.10
N ASP A 63 6.13 -1.45 4.15
CA ASP A 63 7.37 -2.20 4.01
C ASP A 63 8.45 -1.27 3.45
N VAL A 64 9.46 -0.97 4.27
CA VAL A 64 10.60 -0.11 3.88
C VAL A 64 11.85 -0.91 3.56
N ARG A 65 11.79 -2.22 3.75
CA ARG A 65 12.83 -3.21 3.40
C ARG A 65 12.16 -4.48 2.91
N PRO A 66 12.79 -5.24 2.00
CA PRO A 66 12.30 -6.56 1.62
C PRO A 66 12.16 -7.46 2.85
N ARG A 67 11.09 -8.24 2.93
CA ARG A 67 10.88 -9.25 3.97
C ARG A 67 10.32 -10.54 3.40
N LEU A 68 10.63 -11.65 4.04
CA LEU A 68 10.07 -12.95 3.69
C LEU A 68 8.87 -13.25 4.59
N VAL A 69 7.84 -13.84 3.98
CA VAL A 69 6.63 -14.30 4.68
C VAL A 69 6.44 -15.77 4.34
N ASP A 70 6.32 -16.61 5.35
CA ASP A 70 6.00 -18.02 5.18
C ASP A 70 4.47 -18.17 5.07
N LEU A 71 4.00 -18.77 3.98
CA LEU A 71 2.58 -18.99 3.70
C LEU A 71 2.27 -20.48 3.84
N LEU A 72 1.19 -20.78 4.57
CA LEU A 72 0.77 -22.16 4.85
C LEU A 72 -0.26 -22.63 3.81
N PRO A 73 -0.21 -23.91 3.38
CA PRO A 73 -1.16 -24.47 2.44
C PRO A 73 -2.58 -24.44 2.98
N GLY A 74 -3.55 -24.27 2.07
CA GLY A 74 -4.96 -24.15 2.45
C GLY A 74 -5.37 -22.76 2.92
N THR A 75 -4.43 -21.81 2.99
CA THR A 75 -4.72 -20.40 3.28
C THR A 75 -5.14 -19.69 2.00
N THR A 76 -6.13 -18.81 2.10
CA THR A 76 -6.47 -17.85 1.04
C THR A 76 -6.31 -16.44 1.56
N ILE A 77 -5.53 -15.63 0.87
CA ILE A 77 -5.30 -14.24 1.22
C ILE A 77 -6.05 -13.37 0.21
N THR A 78 -7.02 -12.59 0.69
CA THR A 78 -7.62 -11.50 -0.08
C THR A 78 -7.01 -10.20 0.41
N GLY A 79 -6.32 -9.50 -0.47
CA GLY A 79 -5.70 -8.22 -0.17
C GLY A 79 -6.43 -7.06 -0.83
N TYR A 80 -6.52 -5.97 -0.11
CA TYR A 80 -7.02 -4.68 -0.56
C TYR A 80 -5.84 -3.70 -0.46
N ARG A 81 -5.13 -3.54 -1.57
CA ARG A 81 -3.97 -2.65 -1.66
C ARG A 81 -4.44 -1.22 -1.76
N LEU A 82 -4.11 -0.43 -0.76
CA LEU A 82 -4.45 0.99 -0.74
C LEU A 82 -3.57 1.77 -1.73
N ARG A 83 -4.05 2.91 -2.19
CA ARG A 83 -3.22 3.83 -2.97
C ARG A 83 -1.94 4.22 -2.22
N PRO A 84 -0.87 4.62 -2.91
CA PRO A 84 0.39 5.02 -2.27
C PRO A 84 0.17 6.08 -1.19
N GLY A 85 0.71 5.85 0.00
CA GLY A 85 0.59 6.75 1.15
C GLY A 85 -0.64 6.53 2.01
N ALA A 86 -1.76 6.05 1.47
CA ALA A 86 -3.02 5.91 2.19
C ALA A 86 -2.95 4.92 3.36
N GLY A 87 -3.81 5.14 4.36
CA GLY A 87 -4.00 4.27 5.50
C GLY A 87 -5.48 4.01 5.78
N VAL A 88 -5.74 3.20 6.77
CA VAL A 88 -7.09 2.91 7.27
C VAL A 88 -7.20 3.35 8.73
N SER A 89 -8.27 4.03 9.06
CA SER A 89 -8.53 4.50 10.42
C SER A 89 -8.82 3.35 11.38
N ALA A 90 -8.60 3.56 12.67
CA ALA A 90 -8.96 2.56 13.67
C ALA A 90 -10.46 2.22 13.68
N PRO A 91 -11.40 3.19 13.54
CA PRO A 91 -12.82 2.88 13.40
C PRO A 91 -13.13 2.01 12.16
N ALA A 92 -12.54 2.32 11.00
CA ALA A 92 -12.71 1.52 9.80
C ALA A 92 -12.18 0.09 9.99
N MET A 93 -11.03 -0.09 10.62
CA MET A 93 -10.50 -1.41 10.96
C MET A 93 -11.41 -2.19 11.91
N GLN A 94 -12.05 -1.53 12.87
CA GLN A 94 -13.04 -2.15 13.76
C GLN A 94 -14.28 -2.60 12.99
N ALA A 95 -14.81 -1.77 12.08
CA ALA A 95 -15.94 -2.12 11.23
C ALA A 95 -15.62 -3.31 10.33
N ILE A 96 -14.42 -3.34 9.72
CA ILE A 96 -13.92 -4.45 8.90
C ILE A 96 -13.82 -5.76 9.73
N ALA A 97 -13.31 -5.66 10.96
CA ALA A 97 -13.21 -6.83 11.84
C ALA A 97 -14.59 -7.38 12.25
N ALA A 98 -15.59 -6.52 12.38
CA ALA A 98 -16.96 -6.90 12.69
C ALA A 98 -17.69 -7.52 11.47
N ASP A 99 -17.39 -7.07 10.26
CA ASP A 99 -18.01 -7.55 9.03
C ASP A 99 -16.99 -7.57 7.88
N HIS A 100 -16.24 -8.66 7.80
CA HIS A 100 -15.16 -8.82 6.84
C HIS A 100 -15.62 -9.13 5.40
N ASP A 101 -16.90 -9.41 5.19
CA ASP A 101 -17.44 -9.58 3.84
C ASP A 101 -17.68 -8.23 3.14
N ARG A 102 -17.77 -7.14 3.92
CA ARG A 102 -17.96 -5.78 3.43
C ARG A 102 -16.68 -4.92 3.40
N ILE A 103 -15.51 -5.53 3.42
CA ILE A 103 -14.22 -4.77 3.45
C ILE A 103 -14.16 -3.71 2.34
N GLY A 104 -14.52 -4.08 1.11
CA GLY A 104 -14.49 -3.14 -0.02
C GLY A 104 -15.41 -1.94 0.19
N GLU A 105 -16.65 -2.17 0.59
CA GLU A 105 -17.63 -1.10 0.86
C GLU A 105 -17.14 -0.17 1.99
N ILE A 106 -16.64 -0.74 3.08
CA ILE A 106 -16.14 0.03 4.23
C ILE A 106 -14.91 0.87 3.82
N LEU A 107 -14.02 0.33 2.99
CA LEU A 107 -12.85 1.07 2.50
C LEU A 107 -13.26 2.22 1.57
N ASP A 108 -14.28 2.04 0.72
CA ASP A 108 -14.78 3.12 -0.14
C ASP A 108 -15.52 4.20 0.65
N GLU A 109 -16.30 3.81 1.66
CA GLU A 109 -17.06 4.75 2.50
C GLU A 109 -16.19 5.50 3.52
N GLN A 110 -15.17 4.84 4.08
CA GLN A 110 -14.37 5.34 5.20
C GLN A 110 -12.90 5.55 4.82
N CYS A 111 -12.62 5.79 3.54
CA CYS A 111 -11.27 6.17 3.11
C CYS A 111 -10.82 7.40 3.91
N GLU A 112 -9.67 7.28 4.59
CA GLU A 112 -9.12 8.43 5.32
C GLU A 112 -8.94 9.63 4.39
N ALA A 113 -9.26 10.81 4.90
CA ALA A 113 -8.94 12.06 4.22
C ALA A 113 -7.44 12.09 3.89
N TRP A 114 -7.13 12.60 2.70
CA TRP A 114 -5.75 12.77 2.27
C TRP A 114 -4.95 13.57 3.30
N THR A 115 -3.87 12.97 3.76
CA THR A 115 -2.90 13.67 4.61
C THR A 115 -1.75 14.20 3.76
N HIS A 116 -1.02 15.19 4.25
CA HIS A 116 0.22 15.64 3.58
C HIS A 116 1.23 14.52 3.36
N LEU A 117 1.18 13.44 4.14
CA LEU A 117 2.02 12.27 3.93
C LEU A 117 1.59 11.51 2.68
N ASP A 118 0.29 11.28 2.51
CA ASP A 118 -0.27 10.57 1.35
C ASP A 118 0.04 11.32 0.07
N GLU A 119 -0.25 12.63 0.07
CA GLU A 119 0.05 13.52 -1.05
C GLU A 119 1.54 13.52 -1.39
N ALA A 120 2.42 13.57 -0.36
CA ALA A 120 3.85 13.56 -0.55
C ALA A 120 4.34 12.25 -1.16
N ILE A 121 3.90 11.09 -0.64
CA ILE A 121 4.29 9.78 -1.17
C ILE A 121 3.80 9.62 -2.61
N LEU A 122 2.56 9.99 -2.89
CA LEU A 122 2.00 9.94 -4.22
C LEU A 122 2.78 10.85 -5.18
N ALA A 123 2.97 12.13 -4.85
CA ALA A 123 3.72 13.09 -5.67
C ALA A 123 5.16 12.64 -5.96
N LEU A 124 5.82 12.00 -4.98
CA LEU A 124 7.17 11.44 -5.15
C LEU A 124 7.19 10.19 -6.02
N SER A 125 6.08 9.48 -6.18
CA SER A 125 6.00 8.26 -6.99
C SER A 125 5.84 8.51 -8.49
N PHE A 126 5.51 9.73 -8.92
CA PHE A 126 5.34 10.07 -10.33
C PHE A 126 6.63 9.96 -11.15
N PRO A 127 6.54 9.70 -12.47
CA PRO A 127 7.67 9.75 -13.39
C PRO A 127 8.36 11.11 -13.37
N GLY A 128 9.69 11.11 -13.29
CA GLY A 128 10.45 12.37 -13.29
C GLY A 128 10.34 13.22 -12.03
N ALA A 129 9.61 12.77 -11.01
CA ALA A 129 9.44 13.52 -9.77
C ALA A 129 10.79 13.90 -9.16
N THR A 130 10.87 15.13 -8.68
CA THR A 130 11.93 15.58 -7.77
C THR A 130 11.30 15.98 -6.44
N VAL A 131 12.07 15.94 -5.34
CA VAL A 131 11.54 16.36 -4.03
C VAL A 131 11.03 17.79 -4.09
N GLY A 132 11.73 18.69 -4.79
CA GLY A 132 11.31 20.08 -4.95
C GLY A 132 10.01 20.22 -5.75
N ALA A 133 9.82 19.44 -6.83
CA ALA A 133 8.59 19.46 -7.62
C ALA A 133 7.41 18.92 -6.81
N ALA A 134 7.60 17.81 -6.11
CA ALA A 134 6.58 17.23 -5.21
C ALA A 134 6.18 18.22 -4.10
N CYS A 135 7.16 18.92 -3.50
CA CYS A 135 6.85 19.95 -2.50
C CYS A 135 6.00 21.09 -3.08
N ARG A 136 6.32 21.56 -4.30
CA ARG A 136 5.54 22.62 -4.95
C ARG A 136 4.11 22.17 -5.28
N SER A 137 3.92 20.93 -5.75
CA SER A 137 2.59 20.44 -6.13
C SER A 137 1.63 20.32 -4.95
N ILE A 138 2.15 20.07 -3.74
CA ILE A 138 1.36 19.95 -2.52
C ILE A 138 1.45 21.20 -1.61
N GLY A 139 2.09 22.27 -2.08
CA GLY A 139 2.11 23.55 -1.38
C GLY A 139 2.93 23.60 -0.09
N ILE A 140 3.95 22.72 0.09
CA ILE A 140 4.79 22.71 1.29
C ILE A 140 6.28 22.92 0.99
N SER A 141 7.06 23.32 2.00
CA SER A 141 8.50 23.41 1.88
C SER A 141 9.20 22.03 1.98
N ILE A 142 10.40 21.91 1.41
CA ILE A 142 11.24 20.70 1.56
C ILE A 142 11.45 20.37 3.04
N ARG A 143 11.70 21.38 3.88
CA ARG A 143 11.88 21.21 5.33
C ARG A 143 10.62 20.65 6.00
N THR A 144 9.43 21.12 5.59
CA THR A 144 8.15 20.61 6.09
C THR A 144 7.97 19.17 5.69
N MET A 145 8.21 18.82 4.40
CA MET A 145 8.14 17.45 3.93
C MET A 145 9.07 16.53 4.73
N GLN A 146 10.33 16.92 4.91
CA GLN A 146 11.29 16.13 5.71
C GLN A 146 10.80 15.91 7.14
N ARG A 147 10.22 16.94 7.78
CA ARG A 147 9.66 16.80 9.15
C ARG A 147 8.46 15.85 9.22
N VAL A 148 7.59 15.86 8.20
CA VAL A 148 6.44 14.94 8.11
C VAL A 148 6.94 13.48 8.09
N PHE A 149 7.91 13.17 7.22
CA PHE A 149 8.46 11.81 7.14
C PHE A 149 9.19 11.41 8.44
N LEU A 150 10.02 12.30 8.99
CA LEU A 150 10.75 12.05 10.22
C LEU A 150 9.78 11.83 11.41
N GLY A 151 8.76 12.65 11.54
CA GLY A 151 7.74 12.54 12.61
C GLY A 151 6.96 11.23 12.56
N ARG A 152 6.86 10.61 11.39
CA ARG A 152 6.24 9.30 11.19
C ARG A 152 7.26 8.15 11.21
N ARG A 153 8.53 8.42 11.51
CA ARG A 153 9.65 7.46 11.50
C ARG A 153 9.79 6.72 10.16
N LEU A 154 9.52 7.42 9.07
CA LEU A 154 9.61 6.91 7.71
C LEU A 154 10.93 7.32 7.04
N PRO A 155 11.38 6.57 6.04
CA PRO A 155 12.53 6.97 5.22
C PRO A 155 12.35 8.37 4.63
N PRO A 156 13.46 9.07 4.33
CA PRO A 156 13.40 10.44 3.79
C PRO A 156 12.70 10.49 2.42
N PRO A 157 12.20 11.65 1.98
CA PRO A 157 11.48 11.81 0.72
C PRO A 157 12.17 11.23 -0.50
N ASN A 158 13.51 11.31 -0.57
CA ASN A 158 14.27 10.76 -1.69
C ASN A 158 14.17 9.23 -1.80
N TYR A 159 14.00 8.51 -0.69
CA TYR A 159 13.74 7.07 -0.70
C TYR A 159 12.48 6.74 -1.51
N TRP A 160 11.37 7.43 -1.24
CA TRP A 160 10.09 7.21 -1.90
C TRP A 160 10.14 7.51 -3.39
N ARG A 161 10.86 8.56 -3.78
CA ARG A 161 11.14 8.87 -5.17
C ARG A 161 11.92 7.75 -5.88
N LEU A 162 12.95 7.19 -5.23
CA LEU A 162 13.72 6.07 -5.78
C LEU A 162 12.89 4.80 -5.82
N LEU A 163 12.05 4.56 -4.83
CA LEU A 163 11.12 3.45 -4.79
C LEU A 163 10.12 3.50 -5.96
N GLY A 164 9.53 4.66 -6.23
CA GLY A 164 8.66 4.85 -7.39
C GLY A 164 9.38 4.58 -8.73
N ARG A 165 10.67 4.94 -8.84
CA ARG A 165 11.48 4.58 -10.02
C ARG A 165 11.73 3.08 -10.13
N ALA A 166 12.06 2.41 -9.03
CA ALA A 166 12.31 0.98 -9.00
C ALA A 166 11.05 0.19 -9.41
N ARG A 167 9.89 0.55 -8.88
CA ARG A 167 8.60 -0.06 -9.24
C ARG A 167 8.35 -0.01 -10.76
N ARG A 168 8.51 1.16 -11.38
CA ARG A 168 8.34 1.30 -12.83
C ARG A 168 9.34 0.48 -13.64
N ALA A 169 10.60 0.41 -13.18
CA ALA A 169 11.64 -0.35 -13.86
C ALA A 169 11.39 -1.87 -13.83
N THR A 170 10.70 -2.36 -12.83
CA THR A 170 10.40 -3.80 -12.66
C THR A 170 9.05 -4.20 -13.25
N GLY A 171 8.29 -3.28 -13.84
CA GLY A 171 6.94 -3.56 -14.31
C GLY A 171 5.96 -3.90 -13.18
N LEU A 172 6.29 -3.54 -11.94
CA LEU A 172 5.44 -3.72 -10.76
C LEU A 172 4.40 -2.61 -10.61
N LEU A 173 4.07 -1.97 -11.71
CA LEU A 173 3.07 -0.91 -11.80
C LEU A 173 1.83 -1.41 -12.52
#